data_464f722f4c08c5fd897c1ca97d90c7b3
#
_entry.id   464f722f4c08c5fd897c1ca97d90c7b3
#
_cell.length_a   1.000
_cell.length_b   1.000
_cell.length_c   1.000
_cell.angle_alpha   90.00
_cell.angle_beta   90.00
_cell.angle_gamma   90.00
#
_symmetry.space_group_name_H-M   'P 1'
#
loop_
_entity.id
_entity.type
_entity.pdbx_description
1 polymer ?
#
loop_
_entity_poly.entity_id
_entity_poly.type
_entity_poly.pdbx_seq_one_letter_code
_entity_poly.pdbx_strand_id
1 'polypeptide(L)'
;AASDVYKRQVSKPAMLSLGIGILYSARGLGAAVGPLMVKRLFGETTTVLNWSIAAAFFLKAFSYLFIGNSATLLTLSFGVAAVTLFGSIIWVFSSALIHLSTPDEYLGRVFSFELAIMTLVMGLSNWGVGFAVDELDLTTAEVALWMGCLVTLPGLLWVGFLAFIRKQLRQGHCVGSVCLIDPSGFN
;
A
#
# COMPACT_ATOMS: atom_id res chain seq x y z
N ALA A 1 -16.84 -43.34 -15.63
CA ALA A 1 -17.22 -42.77 -14.30
C ALA A 1 -16.00 -42.52 -13.42
N ALA A 2 -15.12 -43.50 -13.12
CA ALA A 2 -13.92 -43.27 -12.27
C ALA A 2 -12.92 -42.30 -12.91
N SER A 3 -12.72 -42.35 -14.23
CA SER A 3 -11.83 -41.44 -14.96
C SER A 3 -12.32 -39.98 -14.95
N ASP A 4 -13.62 -39.76 -14.92
CA ASP A 4 -14.20 -38.43 -14.90
C ASP A 4 -14.11 -37.78 -13.51
N VAL A 5 -14.22 -38.58 -12.44
CA VAL A 5 -14.00 -38.14 -11.08
C VAL A 5 -12.53 -37.77 -10.87
N TYR A 6 -11.61 -38.59 -11.39
CA TYR A 6 -10.16 -38.29 -11.33
C TYR A 6 -9.80 -37.03 -12.12
N LYS A 7 -10.33 -36.86 -13.32
CA LYS A 7 -10.12 -35.62 -14.13
C LYS A 7 -10.65 -34.39 -13.44
N ARG A 8 -11.80 -34.45 -12.75
CA ARG A 8 -12.35 -33.34 -11.98
C ARG A 8 -11.51 -33.01 -10.75
N GLN A 9 -10.89 -34.00 -10.10
CA GLN A 9 -9.99 -33.79 -8.98
C GLN A 9 -8.65 -33.18 -9.41
N VAL A 10 -8.14 -33.55 -10.59
CA VAL A 10 -6.88 -33.00 -11.14
C VAL A 10 -7.07 -31.60 -11.72
N SER A 11 -8.24 -31.28 -12.30
CA SER A 11 -8.51 -29.96 -12.88
C SER A 11 -8.70 -28.85 -11.83
N LYS A 12 -9.23 -29.17 -10.65
CA LYS A 12 -9.43 -28.18 -9.57
C LYS A 12 -8.12 -27.56 -9.06
N PRO A 13 -7.07 -28.33 -8.70
CA PRO A 13 -5.79 -27.74 -8.26
C PRO A 13 -5.10 -26.98 -9.38
N ALA A 14 -5.18 -27.40 -10.64
CA ALA A 14 -4.60 -26.67 -11.77
C ALA A 14 -5.30 -25.31 -12.00
N MET A 15 -6.62 -25.25 -11.91
CA MET A 15 -7.38 -23.99 -12.00
C MET A 15 -7.06 -23.04 -10.83
N LEU A 16 -6.91 -23.58 -9.63
CA LEU A 16 -6.55 -22.80 -8.45
C LEU A 16 -5.14 -22.20 -8.61
N SER A 17 -4.17 -23.02 -9.06
CA SER A 17 -2.79 -22.58 -9.31
C SER A 17 -2.72 -21.50 -10.38
N LEU A 18 -3.49 -21.66 -11.46
CA LEU A 18 -3.60 -20.65 -12.51
C LEU A 18 -4.18 -19.31 -11.96
N GLY A 19 -5.26 -19.39 -11.19
CA GLY A 19 -5.87 -18.22 -10.58
C GLY A 19 -4.91 -17.48 -9.66
N ILE A 20 -4.20 -18.20 -8.81
CA ILE A 20 -3.15 -17.64 -7.94
C ILE A 20 -2.05 -16.98 -8.78
N GLY A 21 -1.58 -17.65 -9.84
CA GLY A 21 -0.57 -17.12 -10.75
C GLY A 21 -1.00 -15.80 -11.41
N ILE A 22 -2.24 -15.70 -11.87
CA ILE A 22 -2.81 -14.47 -12.44
C ILE A 22 -2.82 -13.34 -11.40
N LEU A 23 -3.28 -13.61 -10.18
CA LEU A 23 -3.32 -12.62 -9.12
C LEU A 23 -1.92 -12.12 -8.72
N TYR A 24 -0.92 -13.01 -8.63
CA TYR A 24 0.46 -12.62 -8.35
C TYR A 24 1.09 -11.83 -9.50
N SER A 25 0.77 -12.17 -10.75
CA SER A 25 1.21 -11.40 -11.92
C SER A 25 0.60 -10.00 -11.94
N ALA A 26 -0.70 -9.89 -11.67
CA ALA A 26 -1.39 -8.61 -11.53
C ALA A 26 -0.79 -7.75 -10.40
N ARG A 27 -0.47 -8.37 -9.26
CA ARG A 27 0.23 -7.74 -8.14
C ARG A 27 1.60 -7.19 -8.55
N GLY A 28 2.41 -7.99 -9.25
CA GLY A 28 3.73 -7.58 -9.71
C GLY A 28 3.68 -6.40 -10.68
N LEU A 29 2.77 -6.44 -11.64
CA LEU A 29 2.55 -5.33 -12.59
C LEU A 29 2.13 -4.04 -11.86
N GLY A 30 1.17 -4.12 -10.93
CA GLY A 30 0.75 -2.97 -10.13
C GLY A 30 1.90 -2.35 -9.36
N ALA A 31 2.71 -3.19 -8.70
CA ALA A 31 3.86 -2.73 -7.91
C ALA A 31 4.93 -2.03 -8.75
N ALA A 32 5.20 -2.51 -9.96
CA ALA A 32 6.21 -1.92 -10.85
C ALA A 32 5.74 -0.60 -11.47
N VAL A 33 4.47 -0.53 -11.89
CA VAL A 33 3.92 0.63 -12.63
C VAL A 33 3.70 1.84 -11.73
N GLY A 34 3.29 1.64 -10.48
CA GLY A 34 2.88 2.72 -9.58
C GLY A 34 3.90 3.85 -9.43
N PRO A 35 5.08 3.61 -8.86
CA PRO A 35 6.09 4.64 -8.65
C PRO A 35 6.60 5.27 -9.95
N LEU A 36 6.78 4.45 -11.00
CA LEU A 36 7.24 4.91 -12.31
C LEU A 36 6.26 5.89 -12.95
N MET A 37 4.95 5.62 -12.85
CA MET A 37 3.91 6.47 -13.39
C MET A 37 3.90 7.83 -12.69
N VAL A 38 3.95 7.86 -11.36
CA VAL A 38 3.94 9.12 -10.60
C VAL A 38 5.21 9.93 -10.88
N LYS A 39 6.39 9.29 -10.85
CA LYS A 39 7.65 9.95 -11.18
C LYS A 39 7.62 10.58 -12.58
N ARG A 40 7.11 9.85 -13.58
CA ARG A 40 7.08 10.32 -14.97
C ARG A 40 6.08 11.44 -15.22
N LEU A 41 4.95 11.46 -14.50
CA LEU A 41 3.88 12.45 -14.69
C LEU A 41 4.06 13.73 -13.85
N PHE A 42 4.57 13.60 -12.63
CA PHE A 42 4.59 14.68 -11.64
C PHE A 42 6.00 15.07 -11.16
N GLY A 43 7.03 14.29 -11.52
CA GLY A 43 8.41 14.52 -11.07
C GLY A 43 8.69 14.01 -9.65
N GLU A 44 9.82 14.45 -9.06
CA GLU A 44 10.36 13.93 -7.78
C GLU A 44 10.49 15.02 -6.70
N THR A 45 9.70 16.07 -6.74
CA THR A 45 9.75 17.08 -5.68
C THR A 45 9.18 16.55 -4.36
N THR A 46 9.71 16.99 -3.23
CA THR A 46 9.26 16.57 -1.88
C THR A 46 7.74 16.80 -1.71
N THR A 47 7.22 17.86 -2.28
CA THR A 47 5.77 18.14 -2.27
C THR A 47 4.98 17.08 -3.02
N VAL A 48 5.43 16.69 -4.21
CA VAL A 48 4.80 15.63 -5.01
C VAL A 48 4.85 14.29 -4.26
N LEU A 49 5.99 13.94 -3.64
CA LEU A 49 6.10 12.71 -2.86
C LEU A 49 5.07 12.68 -1.71
N ASN A 50 4.97 13.75 -0.93
CA ASN A 50 4.06 13.85 0.20
C ASN A 50 2.58 13.74 -0.19
N TRP A 51 2.17 14.46 -1.25
CA TRP A 51 0.79 14.42 -1.73
C TRP A 51 0.45 13.12 -2.44
N SER A 52 1.40 12.50 -3.13
CA SER A 52 1.22 11.20 -3.76
C SER A 52 1.01 10.10 -2.71
N ILE A 53 1.72 10.15 -1.57
CA ILE A 53 1.50 9.24 -0.45
C ILE A 53 0.07 9.41 0.10
N ALA A 54 -0.36 10.67 0.36
CA ALA A 54 -1.70 10.95 0.83
C ALA A 54 -2.77 10.39 -0.12
N ALA A 55 -2.68 10.73 -1.42
CA ALA A 55 -3.61 10.26 -2.43
C ALA A 55 -3.60 8.72 -2.54
N ALA A 56 -2.42 8.10 -2.48
CA ALA A 56 -2.27 6.65 -2.59
C ALA A 56 -2.94 5.90 -1.43
N PHE A 57 -2.96 6.44 -0.21
CA PHE A 57 -3.71 5.82 0.91
C PHE A 57 -5.21 5.75 0.61
N PHE A 58 -5.83 6.84 0.14
CA PHE A 58 -7.27 6.86 -0.16
C PHE A 58 -7.61 6.01 -1.38
N LEU A 59 -6.79 6.07 -2.44
CA LEU A 59 -6.99 5.25 -3.63
C LEU A 59 -6.80 3.75 -3.33
N LYS A 60 -5.86 3.40 -2.45
CA LYS A 60 -5.69 2.04 -1.96
C LYS A 60 -6.90 1.57 -1.16
N ALA A 61 -7.42 2.39 -0.26
CA ALA A 61 -8.65 2.09 0.49
C ALA A 61 -9.83 1.85 -0.47
N PHE A 62 -10.02 2.71 -1.47
CA PHE A 62 -11.04 2.53 -2.49
C PHE A 62 -10.85 1.22 -3.28
N SER A 63 -9.61 0.86 -3.59
CA SER A 63 -9.32 -0.42 -4.27
C SER A 63 -9.68 -1.64 -3.42
N TYR A 64 -9.55 -1.57 -2.09
CA TYR A 64 -10.04 -2.63 -1.21
C TYR A 64 -11.57 -2.74 -1.22
N LEU A 65 -12.29 -1.61 -1.22
CA LEU A 65 -13.75 -1.61 -1.37
C LEU A 65 -14.17 -2.25 -2.71
N PHE A 66 -13.42 -1.97 -3.78
CA PHE A 66 -13.64 -2.59 -5.08
C PHE A 66 -13.42 -4.11 -5.04
N ILE A 67 -12.36 -4.58 -4.36
CA ILE A 67 -12.09 -6.01 -4.17
C ILE A 67 -13.24 -6.70 -3.43
N GLY A 68 -13.72 -6.10 -2.33
CA GLY A 68 -14.81 -6.66 -1.53
C GLY A 68 -16.13 -6.85 -2.31
N ASN A 69 -16.32 -6.10 -3.39
CA ASN A 69 -17.49 -6.20 -4.28
C ASN A 69 -17.19 -6.95 -5.59
N SER A 70 -16.02 -7.57 -5.74
CA SER A 70 -15.61 -8.24 -6.97
C SER A 70 -16.27 -9.60 -7.11
N ALA A 71 -16.98 -9.85 -8.23
CA ALA A 71 -17.66 -11.11 -8.51
C ALA A 71 -16.87 -12.02 -9.47
N THR A 72 -15.84 -11.52 -10.18
CA THR A 72 -15.10 -12.29 -11.19
C THR A 72 -13.59 -12.24 -10.94
N LEU A 73 -12.86 -13.26 -11.42
CA LEU A 73 -11.40 -13.29 -11.33
C LEU A 73 -10.76 -12.08 -12.02
N LEU A 74 -11.35 -11.61 -13.11
CA LEU A 74 -10.84 -10.46 -13.84
C LEU A 74 -10.96 -9.17 -13.00
N THR A 75 -12.15 -8.89 -12.44
CA THR A 75 -12.37 -7.72 -11.57
C THR A 75 -11.51 -7.78 -10.32
N LEU A 76 -11.35 -8.97 -9.73
CA LEU A 76 -10.46 -9.20 -8.60
C LEU A 76 -8.99 -8.90 -8.96
N SER A 77 -8.52 -9.34 -10.12
CA SER A 77 -7.15 -9.09 -10.60
C SER A 77 -6.87 -7.60 -10.78
N PHE A 78 -7.81 -6.84 -11.33
CA PHE A 78 -7.70 -5.38 -11.42
C PHE A 78 -7.66 -4.72 -10.04
N GLY A 79 -8.50 -5.15 -9.11
CA GLY A 79 -8.48 -4.66 -7.73
C GLY A 79 -7.15 -4.93 -7.04
N VAL A 80 -6.60 -6.14 -7.16
CA VAL A 80 -5.29 -6.52 -6.61
C VAL A 80 -4.17 -5.70 -7.25
N ALA A 81 -4.18 -5.50 -8.56
CA ALA A 81 -3.21 -4.65 -9.24
C ALA A 81 -3.28 -3.20 -8.73
N ALA A 82 -4.47 -2.65 -8.54
CA ALA A 82 -4.66 -1.30 -8.01
C ALA A 82 -4.17 -1.17 -6.55
N VAL A 83 -4.54 -2.10 -5.65
CA VAL A 83 -4.06 -2.10 -4.26
C VAL A 83 -2.54 -2.12 -4.19
N THR A 84 -1.89 -2.92 -5.03
CA THR A 84 -0.43 -3.02 -5.04
C THR A 84 0.24 -1.84 -5.72
N LEU A 85 -0.37 -1.26 -6.75
CA LEU A 85 0.08 -0.02 -7.38
C LEU A 85 0.13 1.12 -6.36
N PHE A 86 -0.96 1.37 -5.64
CA PHE A 86 -0.98 2.43 -4.62
C PHE A 86 -0.12 2.07 -3.40
N GLY A 87 -0.06 0.79 -3.02
CA GLY A 87 0.83 0.31 -1.96
C GLY A 87 2.31 0.54 -2.27
N SER A 88 2.74 0.32 -3.52
CA SER A 88 4.12 0.56 -3.94
C SER A 88 4.49 2.04 -4.00
N ILE A 89 3.53 2.91 -4.36
CA ILE A 89 3.73 4.38 -4.29
C ILE A 89 4.01 4.79 -2.83
N ILE A 90 3.18 4.34 -1.88
CA ILE A 90 3.38 4.63 -0.46
C ILE A 90 4.76 4.16 -0.02
N TRP A 91 5.12 2.91 -0.30
CA TRP A 91 6.39 2.32 0.10
C TRP A 91 7.60 3.05 -0.50
N VAL A 92 7.65 3.19 -1.80
CA VAL A 92 8.81 3.78 -2.49
C VAL A 92 9.00 5.24 -2.11
N PHE A 93 7.90 6.01 -2.00
CA PHE A 93 8.00 7.43 -1.70
C PHE A 93 8.27 7.70 -0.22
N SER A 94 7.74 6.89 0.70
CA SER A 94 8.11 7.01 2.12
C SER A 94 9.58 6.67 2.34
N SER A 95 10.10 5.62 1.72
CA SER A 95 11.52 5.27 1.78
C SER A 95 12.40 6.37 1.15
N ALA A 96 11.97 6.98 0.05
CA ALA A 96 12.68 8.12 -0.55
C ALA A 96 12.71 9.34 0.40
N LEU A 97 11.61 9.65 1.08
CA LEU A 97 11.55 10.73 2.07
C LEU A 97 12.47 10.45 3.27
N ILE A 98 12.50 9.22 3.76
CA ILE A 98 13.42 8.80 4.84
C ILE A 98 14.87 9.01 4.40
N HIS A 99 15.20 8.58 3.17
CA HIS A 99 16.55 8.74 2.62
C HIS A 99 16.96 10.20 2.51
N LEU A 100 16.06 11.07 2.04
CA LEU A 100 16.33 12.52 1.91
C LEU A 100 16.44 13.24 3.26
N SER A 101 15.84 12.68 4.32
CA SER A 101 15.77 13.31 5.65
C SER A 101 16.79 12.77 6.64
N THR A 102 17.49 11.69 6.31
CA THR A 102 18.40 10.99 7.24
C THR A 102 19.85 11.15 6.79
N PRO A 103 20.77 11.59 7.66
CA PRO A 103 22.20 11.60 7.39
C PRO A 103 22.73 10.19 7.06
N ASP A 104 23.71 10.10 6.15
CA ASP A 104 24.24 8.83 5.65
C ASP A 104 24.74 7.88 6.75
N GLU A 105 25.28 8.43 7.85
CA GLU A 105 25.74 7.64 9.00
C GLU A 105 24.64 6.79 9.66
N TYR A 106 23.38 7.24 9.61
CA TYR A 106 22.25 6.61 10.29
C TYR A 106 21.33 5.84 9.37
N LEU A 107 21.49 5.97 8.04
CA LEU A 107 20.61 5.33 7.05
C LEU A 107 20.46 3.83 7.27
N GLY A 108 21.56 3.11 7.49
CA GLY A 108 21.53 1.67 7.71
C GLY A 108 20.70 1.27 8.94
N ARG A 109 20.82 2.03 10.04
CA ARG A 109 20.07 1.79 11.29
C ARG A 109 18.58 2.08 11.11
N VAL A 110 18.24 3.19 10.45
CA VAL A 110 16.85 3.60 10.19
C VAL A 110 16.16 2.58 9.29
N PHE A 111 16.77 2.17 8.19
CA PHE A 111 16.21 1.17 7.29
C PHE A 111 16.10 -0.23 7.92
N SER A 112 17.06 -0.63 8.76
CA SER A 112 16.96 -1.89 9.50
C SER A 112 15.77 -1.88 10.45
N PHE A 113 15.54 -0.78 11.15
CA PHE A 113 14.40 -0.61 12.05
C PHE A 113 13.06 -0.57 11.28
N GLU A 114 13.01 0.16 10.16
CA GLU A 114 11.86 0.20 9.26
C GLU A 114 11.48 -1.21 8.79
N LEU A 115 12.44 -1.99 8.29
CA LEU A 115 12.22 -3.36 7.83
C LEU A 115 11.75 -4.29 8.95
N ALA A 116 12.33 -4.16 10.15
CA ALA A 116 11.94 -4.96 11.31
C ALA A 116 10.48 -4.69 11.71
N ILE A 117 10.09 -3.42 11.83
CA ILE A 117 8.70 -3.04 12.12
C ILE A 117 7.76 -3.51 11.01
N MET A 118 8.12 -3.31 9.76
CA MET A 118 7.30 -3.72 8.62
C MET A 118 7.07 -5.22 8.64
N THR A 119 8.10 -6.03 8.87
CA THR A 119 8.00 -7.49 8.94
C THR A 119 7.11 -7.93 10.10
N LEU A 120 7.25 -7.29 11.27
CA LEU A 120 6.41 -7.56 12.44
C LEU A 120 4.94 -7.24 12.14
N VAL A 121 4.67 -6.06 11.57
CA VAL A 121 3.31 -5.63 11.22
C VAL A 121 2.70 -6.55 10.15
N MET A 122 3.49 -6.98 9.16
CA MET A 122 3.03 -7.97 8.17
C MET A 122 2.67 -9.31 8.82
N GLY A 123 3.49 -9.81 9.75
CA GLY A 123 3.20 -11.03 10.49
C GLY A 123 1.92 -10.93 11.30
N LEU A 124 1.77 -9.86 12.08
CA LEU A 124 0.55 -9.59 12.87
C LEU A 124 -0.69 -9.42 11.99
N SER A 125 -0.57 -8.73 10.85
CA SER A 125 -1.67 -8.55 9.91
C SER A 125 -2.12 -9.87 9.29
N ASN A 126 -1.19 -10.72 8.87
CA ASN A 126 -1.51 -12.04 8.33
C ASN A 126 -2.17 -12.94 9.36
N TRP A 127 -1.66 -12.94 10.61
CA TRP A 127 -2.28 -13.65 11.71
C TRP A 127 -3.69 -13.12 12.00
N GLY A 128 -3.87 -11.80 12.05
CA GLY A 128 -5.17 -11.17 12.27
C GLY A 128 -6.19 -11.49 11.18
N VAL A 129 -5.78 -11.55 9.91
CA VAL A 129 -6.65 -11.98 8.79
C VAL A 129 -7.04 -13.44 8.94
N GLY A 130 -6.09 -14.34 9.27
CA GLY A 130 -6.38 -15.75 9.54
C GLY A 130 -7.40 -15.90 10.67
N PHE A 131 -7.16 -15.24 11.81
CA PHE A 131 -8.08 -15.23 12.95
C PHE A 131 -9.48 -14.73 12.58
N ALA A 132 -9.57 -13.65 11.78
CA ALA A 132 -10.84 -13.08 11.35
C ALA A 132 -11.65 -14.06 10.47
N VAL A 133 -10.98 -14.82 9.62
CA VAL A 133 -11.65 -15.81 8.75
C VAL A 133 -11.99 -17.09 9.52
N ASP A 134 -11.08 -17.59 10.37
CA ASP A 134 -11.23 -18.90 11.01
C ASP A 134 -12.11 -18.85 12.28
N GLU A 135 -12.01 -17.78 13.08
CA GLU A 135 -12.72 -17.68 14.38
C GLU A 135 -13.94 -16.76 14.35
N LEU A 136 -13.94 -15.73 13.47
CA LEU A 136 -15.06 -14.80 13.36
C LEU A 136 -15.96 -15.11 12.16
N ASP A 137 -15.69 -16.19 11.42
CA ASP A 137 -16.44 -16.62 10.23
C ASP A 137 -16.63 -15.50 9.19
N LEU A 138 -15.69 -14.52 9.14
CA LEU A 138 -15.79 -13.43 8.20
C LEU A 138 -15.46 -13.92 6.79
N THR A 139 -16.25 -13.50 5.84
CA THR A 139 -16.00 -13.77 4.43
C THR A 139 -14.77 -12.97 3.95
N THR A 140 -14.07 -13.47 2.94
CA THR A 140 -12.94 -12.77 2.32
C THR A 140 -13.31 -11.36 1.82
N ALA A 141 -14.58 -11.17 1.40
CA ALA A 141 -15.11 -9.87 1.00
C ALA A 141 -15.20 -8.90 2.18
N GLU A 142 -15.74 -9.34 3.32
CA GLU A 142 -15.83 -8.53 4.55
C GLU A 142 -14.44 -8.15 5.06
N VAL A 143 -13.49 -9.09 5.06
CA VAL A 143 -12.10 -8.80 5.42
C VAL A 143 -11.50 -7.72 4.50
N ALA A 144 -11.76 -7.77 3.19
CA ALA A 144 -11.31 -6.74 2.27
C ALA A 144 -11.92 -5.36 2.58
N LEU A 145 -13.21 -5.30 2.94
CA LEU A 145 -13.88 -4.06 3.35
C LEU A 145 -13.27 -3.49 4.64
N TRP A 146 -13.04 -4.34 5.64
CA TRP A 146 -12.37 -3.93 6.89
C TRP A 146 -10.95 -3.40 6.64
N MET A 147 -10.19 -4.06 5.77
CA MET A 147 -8.86 -3.58 5.35
C MET A 147 -8.93 -2.20 4.67
N GLY A 148 -9.96 -1.97 3.84
CA GLY A 148 -10.21 -0.65 3.24
C GLY A 148 -10.42 0.43 4.31
N CYS A 149 -11.26 0.16 5.31
CA CYS A 149 -11.49 1.08 6.43
C CYS A 149 -10.21 1.34 7.24
N LEU A 150 -9.45 0.28 7.58
CA LEU A 150 -8.21 0.40 8.35
C LEU A 150 -7.14 1.23 7.62
N VAL A 151 -7.02 1.09 6.31
CA VAL A 151 -6.04 1.84 5.50
C VAL A 151 -6.38 3.34 5.43
N THR A 152 -7.63 3.75 5.63
CA THR A 152 -7.99 5.18 5.65
C THR A 152 -7.41 5.91 6.87
N LEU A 153 -7.24 5.24 8.02
CA LEU A 153 -6.72 5.85 9.25
C LEU A 153 -5.30 6.44 9.08
N PRO A 154 -4.28 5.69 8.60
CA PRO A 154 -2.97 6.27 8.36
C PRO A 154 -3.00 7.34 7.26
N GLY A 155 -3.91 7.25 6.29
CA GLY A 155 -4.11 8.30 5.30
C GLY A 155 -4.58 9.62 5.91
N LEU A 156 -5.57 9.56 6.81
CA LEU A 156 -6.07 10.74 7.54
C LEU A 156 -4.99 11.33 8.46
N LEU A 157 -4.24 10.47 9.17
CA LEU A 157 -3.13 10.91 10.02
C LEU A 157 -2.04 11.61 9.21
N TRP A 158 -1.71 11.08 8.03
CA TRP A 158 -0.73 11.68 7.13
C TRP A 158 -1.17 13.06 6.63
N VAL A 159 -2.43 13.20 6.18
CA VAL A 159 -2.99 14.51 5.76
C VAL A 159 -3.00 15.50 6.92
N GLY A 160 -3.41 15.04 8.12
CA GLY A 160 -3.39 15.87 9.34
C GLY A 160 -1.98 16.34 9.68
N PHE A 161 -0.98 15.48 9.57
CA PHE A 161 0.43 15.81 9.76
C PHE A 161 0.92 16.85 8.74
N LEU A 162 0.60 16.69 7.46
CA LEU A 162 0.94 17.67 6.42
C LEU A 162 0.27 19.03 6.67
N ALA A 163 -0.99 19.04 7.09
CA ALA A 163 -1.72 20.26 7.42
C ALA A 163 -1.10 20.97 8.64
N PHE A 164 -0.69 20.19 9.64
CA PHE A 164 -0.01 20.71 10.84
C PHE A 164 1.34 21.37 10.49
N ILE A 165 2.19 20.70 9.72
CA ILE A 165 3.48 21.24 9.27
C ILE A 165 3.28 22.54 8.48
N ARG A 166 2.34 22.57 7.53
CA ARG A 166 2.03 23.78 6.76
C ARG A 166 1.60 24.94 7.64
N LYS A 167 0.81 24.68 8.68
CA LYS A 167 0.38 25.71 9.62
C LYS A 167 1.57 26.27 10.41
N GLN A 168 2.49 25.42 10.86
CA GLN A 168 3.69 25.83 11.60
C GLN A 168 4.64 26.68 10.72
N LEU A 169 4.86 26.26 9.46
CA LEU A 169 5.68 27.04 8.52
C LEU A 169 5.07 28.42 8.22
N ARG A 170 3.74 28.53 8.11
CA ARG A 170 3.05 29.82 7.95
C ARG A 170 3.17 30.74 9.15
N GLN A 171 3.37 30.19 10.34
CA GLN A 171 3.54 30.95 11.61
C GLN A 171 5.00 31.31 11.89
N GLY A 172 5.94 31.01 10.99
CA GLY A 172 7.37 31.28 11.16
C GLY A 172 8.07 30.43 12.23
N HIS A 173 7.41 29.36 12.69
CA HIS A 173 8.01 28.43 13.64
C HIS A 173 8.73 27.32 12.87
N CYS A 174 10.05 27.27 13.05
CA CYS A 174 10.84 26.16 12.53
C CYS A 174 10.60 24.89 13.35
N VAL A 175 10.21 23.79 12.71
CA VAL A 175 10.06 22.49 13.34
C VAL A 175 11.21 21.59 12.87
N GLY A 176 12.29 21.52 13.67
CA GLY A 176 13.45 20.67 13.42
C GLY A 176 14.12 20.93 12.05
N SER A 177 14.49 19.86 11.34
CA SER A 177 15.16 19.91 10.02
C SER A 177 14.29 20.48 8.88
N VAL A 178 13.00 20.70 9.09
CA VAL A 178 12.07 21.26 8.08
C VAL A 178 12.36 22.74 7.78
N CYS A 179 13.13 23.43 8.63
CA CYS A 179 13.62 24.77 8.34
C CYS A 179 14.64 24.85 7.19
N LEU A 180 15.26 23.71 6.83
CA LEU A 180 16.24 23.63 5.76
C LEU A 180 15.59 23.36 4.38
N ILE A 181 14.30 23.11 4.35
CA ILE A 181 13.55 22.91 3.11
C ILE A 181 13.03 24.30 2.70
N ASP A 182 13.57 24.80 1.58
CA ASP A 182 13.18 26.06 0.94
C ASP A 182 11.64 26.24 0.92
N PRO A 183 11.10 27.34 1.50
CA PRO A 183 9.66 27.59 1.51
C PRO A 183 9.05 27.74 0.11
N SER A 184 9.87 27.94 -0.94
CA SER A 184 9.43 27.99 -2.34
C SER A 184 9.00 26.61 -2.89
N GLY A 185 9.39 25.50 -2.26
CA GLY A 185 9.00 24.15 -2.66
C GLY A 185 7.58 23.73 -2.26
N PHE A 186 6.82 24.57 -1.55
CA PHE A 186 5.45 24.32 -1.10
C PHE A 186 4.37 25.14 -1.81
N ASN A 187 4.73 25.87 -2.89
CA ASN A 187 3.76 26.56 -3.76
C ASN A 187 3.30 25.65 -4.89
#